data_5e030868e962757b477ad3c5edfe211d
#
_entry.id   5e030868e962757b477ad3c5edfe211d
#
_cell.length_a   1.000
_cell.length_b   1.000
_cell.length_c   1.000
_cell.angle_alpha   90.00
_cell.angle_beta   90.00
_cell.angle_gamma   90.00
#
_symmetry.space_group_name_H-M   'P 1'
#
loop_
_entity.id
_entity.type
_entity.pdbx_description
1 polymer ?
#
loop_
_entity_poly.entity_id
_entity_poly.type
_entity_poly.pdbx_seq_one_letter_code
_entity_poly.pdbx_strand_id
1 'polypeptide(L)'
;RYLAEDAAGADTTASAVKLRQARQELTDFISATGGRADSARTSVAGFGRSASSKASWAAKRQEQLDAVNNDLTALRQSGKIKLTGTAVPPPALPNTLSFEGHAIEQMGKRQISLAQANEIAEHAILAISQRNGTQHAYYSEKGFIVIRQDGSIGTVGWLDDAGKQIVEVMKQHGF
;
A
#
# COMPACT_ATOMS: atom_id res chain seq x y z
N ARG A 1 -0.66 -4.36 25.61
CA ARG A 1 -0.18 -3.71 26.83
C ARG A 1 0.10 -2.23 26.63
N TYR A 2 0.85 -1.84 25.59
CA TYR A 2 1.09 -0.43 25.25
C TYR A 2 -0.20 0.40 25.12
N LEU A 3 -1.19 -0.10 24.36
CA LEU A 3 -2.47 0.60 24.17
C LEU A 3 -3.28 0.67 25.48
N ALA A 4 -3.19 -0.35 26.35
CA ALA A 4 -3.87 -0.33 27.63
C ALA A 4 -3.24 0.65 28.62
N GLU A 5 -1.91 0.77 28.61
CA GLU A 5 -1.17 1.74 29.42
C GLU A 5 -1.46 3.18 28.98
N ASP A 6 -1.55 3.42 27.65
CA ASP A 6 -1.90 4.72 27.08
C ASP A 6 -3.33 5.15 27.47
N ALA A 7 -4.28 4.25 27.35
CA ALA A 7 -5.67 4.49 27.74
C ALA A 7 -5.83 4.79 29.23
N ALA A 8 -4.94 4.27 30.07
CA ALA A 8 -4.91 4.52 31.52
C ALA A 8 -4.14 5.79 31.90
N GLY A 9 -3.56 6.52 30.94
CA GLY A 9 -2.72 7.69 31.20
C GLY A 9 -1.36 7.35 31.84
N ALA A 10 -0.93 6.09 31.75
CA ALA A 10 0.38 5.65 32.24
C ALA A 10 1.50 6.05 31.26
N ASP A 11 2.75 6.04 31.75
CA ASP A 11 3.92 6.24 30.90
C ASP A 11 4.08 5.09 29.90
N THR A 12 3.85 5.38 28.62
CA THR A 12 3.91 4.40 27.54
C THR A 12 5.31 4.19 26.97
N THR A 13 6.31 4.95 27.43
CA THR A 13 7.68 4.94 26.91
C THR A 13 8.32 3.57 27.02
N ALA A 14 8.16 2.89 28.16
CA ALA A 14 8.70 1.57 28.39
C ALA A 14 8.07 0.51 27.45
N SER A 15 6.77 0.61 27.23
CA SER A 15 6.04 -0.27 26.29
C SER A 15 6.43 -0.02 24.84
N ALA A 16 6.64 1.25 24.48
CA ALA A 16 7.10 1.64 23.13
C ALA A 16 8.55 1.16 22.85
N VAL A 17 9.42 1.19 23.88
CA VAL A 17 10.80 0.66 23.77
C VAL A 17 10.75 -0.85 23.55
N LYS A 18 9.96 -1.59 24.35
CA LYS A 18 9.80 -3.04 24.20
C LYS A 18 9.26 -3.43 22.83
N LEU A 19 8.29 -2.68 22.31
CA LEU A 19 7.75 -2.92 20.98
C LEU A 19 8.80 -2.72 19.88
N ARG A 20 9.62 -1.67 19.98
CA ARG A 20 10.73 -1.43 19.04
C ARG A 20 11.78 -2.53 19.11
N GLN A 21 12.16 -2.95 20.31
CA GLN A 21 13.10 -4.04 20.50
C GLN A 21 12.56 -5.36 19.92
N ALA A 22 11.31 -5.72 20.19
CA ALA A 22 10.70 -6.91 19.61
C ALA A 22 10.64 -6.89 18.08
N ARG A 23 10.38 -5.72 17.49
CA ARG A 23 10.43 -5.55 16.02
C ARG A 23 11.84 -5.72 15.47
N GLN A 24 12.85 -5.17 16.18
CA GLN A 24 14.25 -5.31 15.76
C GLN A 24 14.69 -6.77 15.85
N GLU A 25 14.41 -7.45 16.97
CA GLU A 25 14.72 -8.87 17.15
C GLU A 25 14.08 -9.74 16.06
N LEU A 26 12.83 -9.46 15.69
CA LEU A 26 12.15 -10.15 14.59
C LEU A 26 12.82 -9.88 13.24
N THR A 27 13.23 -8.65 12.98
CA THR A 27 13.93 -8.26 11.75
C THR A 27 15.29 -8.93 11.67
N ASP A 28 16.04 -8.93 12.77
CA ASP A 28 17.37 -9.57 12.88
C ASP A 28 17.26 -11.09 12.72
N PHE A 29 16.23 -11.70 13.32
CA PHE A 29 15.95 -13.12 13.14
C PHE A 29 15.64 -13.47 11.67
N ILE A 30 14.78 -12.68 11.01
CA ILE A 30 14.45 -12.87 9.60
C ILE A 30 15.70 -12.70 8.73
N SER A 31 16.55 -11.73 9.03
CA SER A 31 17.78 -11.45 8.29
C SER A 31 18.84 -12.53 8.51
N ALA A 32 19.03 -12.96 9.75
CA ALA A 32 20.02 -13.99 10.12
C ALA A 32 19.65 -15.37 9.56
N THR A 33 18.36 -15.66 9.41
CA THR A 33 17.90 -16.96 8.88
C THR A 33 17.92 -17.02 7.37
N GLY A 34 18.19 -15.91 6.66
CA GLY A 34 18.45 -15.87 5.20
C GLY A 34 17.42 -16.62 4.36
N GLY A 35 16.14 -16.51 4.67
CA GLY A 35 15.07 -17.29 4.04
C GLY A 35 14.85 -18.67 4.68
N ARG A 36 15.69 -19.10 5.63
CA ARG A 36 15.46 -20.31 6.44
C ARG A 36 14.31 -20.11 7.45
N ALA A 37 13.81 -18.88 7.60
CA ALA A 37 12.63 -18.61 8.41
C ALA A 37 11.44 -19.50 8.01
N ASP A 38 11.33 -19.86 6.73
CA ASP A 38 10.32 -20.80 6.26
C ASP A 38 10.54 -22.23 6.82
N SER A 39 11.81 -22.69 6.85
CA SER A 39 12.15 -24.01 7.41
C SER A 39 11.93 -24.06 8.92
N ALA A 40 12.29 -22.99 9.64
CA ALA A 40 12.09 -22.89 11.06
C ALA A 40 10.58 -22.77 11.41
N ARG A 41 9.82 -22.02 10.64
CA ARG A 41 8.36 -21.95 10.80
C ARG A 41 7.68 -23.27 10.49
N THR A 42 8.18 -24.04 9.50
CA THR A 42 7.66 -25.38 9.17
C THR A 42 7.90 -26.36 10.33
N SER A 43 9.04 -26.27 11.02
CA SER A 43 9.38 -27.18 12.10
C SER A 43 8.67 -26.84 13.43
N VAL A 44 8.38 -25.56 13.69
CA VAL A 44 7.82 -25.11 14.97
C VAL A 44 6.30 -25.05 14.99
N ALA A 45 5.66 -24.80 13.84
CA ALA A 45 4.21 -24.56 13.80
C ALA A 45 3.45 -25.33 12.71
N GLY A 46 4.13 -26.11 11.85
CA GLY A 46 3.47 -26.75 10.70
C GLY A 46 2.91 -25.76 9.68
N PHE A 47 3.19 -24.46 9.82
CA PHE A 47 2.67 -23.38 9.00
C PHE A 47 3.70 -22.75 8.05
N GLY A 48 4.87 -23.39 7.86
CA GLY A 48 5.85 -22.91 6.91
C GLY A 48 5.39 -23.11 5.47
N ARG A 49 5.26 -22.03 4.73
CA ARG A 49 5.03 -22.12 3.30
C ARG A 49 6.31 -22.58 2.62
N SER A 50 6.28 -23.71 1.94
CA SER A 50 7.39 -24.22 1.12
C SER A 50 7.69 -23.25 -0.04
N ALA A 51 8.85 -23.38 -0.68
CA ALA A 51 9.19 -22.61 -1.88
C ALA A 51 8.12 -22.74 -2.97
N SER A 52 7.53 -23.94 -3.11
CA SER A 52 6.40 -24.18 -4.03
C SER A 52 5.14 -23.41 -3.62
N SER A 53 4.85 -23.28 -2.33
CA SER A 53 3.73 -22.46 -1.84
C SER A 53 3.93 -20.98 -2.09
N LYS A 54 5.18 -20.48 -1.96
CA LYS A 54 5.51 -19.09 -2.29
C LYS A 54 5.35 -18.81 -3.78
N ALA A 55 5.85 -19.70 -4.64
CA ALA A 55 5.68 -19.60 -6.08
C ALA A 55 4.20 -19.64 -6.49
N SER A 56 3.42 -20.53 -5.90
CA SER A 56 1.97 -20.60 -6.12
C SER A 56 1.24 -19.33 -5.67
N TRP A 57 1.67 -18.74 -4.54
CA TRP A 57 1.09 -17.49 -4.05
C TRP A 57 1.43 -16.30 -4.94
N ALA A 58 2.67 -16.21 -5.42
CA ALA A 58 3.10 -15.19 -6.36
C ALA A 58 2.37 -15.30 -7.70
N ALA A 59 2.22 -16.52 -8.21
CA ALA A 59 1.47 -16.78 -9.43
C ALA A 59 0.00 -16.37 -9.30
N LYS A 60 -0.66 -16.74 -8.19
CA LYS A 60 -2.04 -16.32 -7.90
C LYS A 60 -2.16 -14.80 -7.80
N ARG A 61 -1.20 -14.14 -7.16
CA ARG A 61 -1.21 -12.68 -7.05
C ARG A 61 -1.04 -12.00 -8.41
N GLN A 62 -0.19 -12.58 -9.28
CA GLN A 62 -0.03 -12.10 -10.65
C GLN A 62 -1.32 -12.27 -11.45
N GLU A 63 -1.97 -13.42 -11.36
CA GLU A 63 -3.28 -13.66 -12.01
C GLU A 63 -4.33 -12.63 -11.56
N GLN A 64 -4.39 -12.32 -10.28
CA GLN A 64 -5.28 -11.27 -9.77
C GLN A 64 -4.96 -9.89 -10.37
N LEU A 65 -3.68 -9.53 -10.48
CA LEU A 65 -3.24 -8.28 -11.10
C LEU A 65 -3.59 -8.22 -12.59
N ASP A 66 -3.41 -9.32 -13.30
CA ASP A 66 -3.75 -9.43 -14.72
C ASP A 66 -5.26 -9.25 -14.93
N ALA A 67 -6.08 -9.86 -14.07
CA ALA A 67 -7.52 -9.70 -14.09
C ALA A 67 -7.95 -8.23 -13.82
N VAL A 68 -7.37 -7.58 -12.80
CA VAL A 68 -7.58 -6.15 -12.55
C VAL A 68 -7.22 -5.32 -13.79
N ASN A 69 -6.07 -5.58 -14.41
CA ASN A 69 -5.62 -4.84 -15.60
C ASN A 69 -6.55 -5.01 -16.80
N ASN A 70 -7.11 -6.21 -16.98
CA ASN A 70 -8.09 -6.49 -18.02
C ASN A 70 -9.37 -5.67 -17.79
N ASP A 71 -9.91 -5.68 -16.58
CA ASP A 71 -11.13 -4.94 -16.24
C ASP A 71 -10.92 -3.40 -16.31
N LEU A 72 -9.77 -2.90 -15.85
CA LEU A 72 -9.42 -1.49 -16.01
C LEU A 72 -9.32 -1.11 -17.50
N THR A 73 -8.85 -2.02 -18.35
CA THR A 73 -8.80 -1.80 -19.79
C THR A 73 -10.21 -1.74 -20.39
N ALA A 74 -11.11 -2.62 -19.98
CA ALA A 74 -12.52 -2.58 -20.40
C ALA A 74 -13.21 -1.27 -19.95
N LEU A 75 -12.95 -0.80 -18.72
CA LEU A 75 -13.47 0.48 -18.24
C LEU A 75 -12.94 1.68 -19.05
N ARG A 76 -11.68 1.64 -19.49
CA ARG A 76 -11.12 2.68 -20.38
C ARG A 76 -11.78 2.66 -21.75
N GLN A 77 -11.92 1.48 -22.34
CA GLN A 77 -12.53 1.32 -23.67
C GLN A 77 -14.00 1.77 -23.70
N SER A 78 -14.73 1.55 -22.58
CA SER A 78 -16.10 2.03 -22.42
C SER A 78 -16.20 3.53 -22.07
N GLY A 79 -15.08 4.24 -21.91
CA GLY A 79 -15.04 5.64 -21.54
C GLY A 79 -15.40 5.95 -20.09
N LYS A 80 -15.60 4.93 -19.26
CA LYS A 80 -15.96 5.10 -17.85
C LYS A 80 -14.82 5.67 -17.00
N ILE A 81 -13.58 5.35 -17.36
CA ILE A 81 -12.40 5.93 -16.72
C ILE A 81 -11.44 6.49 -17.77
N LYS A 82 -10.76 7.58 -17.43
CA LYS A 82 -9.73 8.21 -18.28
C LYS A 82 -8.30 7.91 -17.78
N LEU A 83 -8.17 7.13 -16.72
CA LEU A 83 -6.89 6.80 -16.12
C LEU A 83 -6.05 5.94 -17.07
N THR A 84 -4.78 6.30 -17.25
CA THR A 84 -3.79 5.50 -17.99
C THR A 84 -2.84 4.81 -17.03
N GLY A 85 -2.24 3.69 -17.44
CA GLY A 85 -1.25 2.96 -16.67
C GLY A 85 -1.68 1.53 -16.35
N THR A 86 -0.86 0.83 -15.59
CA THR A 86 -1.00 -0.59 -15.25
C THR A 86 -1.10 -0.75 -13.75
N ALA A 87 -2.05 -1.55 -13.28
CA ALA A 87 -2.18 -1.89 -11.87
C ALA A 87 -0.97 -2.73 -11.43
N VAL A 88 -0.39 -2.33 -10.31
CA VAL A 88 0.77 -2.98 -9.68
C VAL A 88 0.55 -3.03 -8.16
N PRO A 89 1.21 -3.95 -7.44
CA PRO A 89 1.25 -3.86 -5.99
C PRO A 89 1.75 -2.48 -5.57
N PRO A 90 1.23 -1.88 -4.48
CA PRO A 90 1.70 -0.56 -4.06
C PRO A 90 3.21 -0.61 -3.80
N PRO A 91 4.02 0.16 -4.53
CA PRO A 91 5.44 0.28 -4.21
C PRO A 91 5.63 0.83 -2.79
N ALA A 92 6.78 0.55 -2.19
CA ALA A 92 7.14 1.16 -0.92
C ALA A 92 7.10 2.69 -1.05
N LEU A 93 6.50 3.34 -0.06
CA LEU A 93 6.47 4.80 -0.04
C LEU A 93 7.88 5.35 0.17
N PRO A 94 8.23 6.47 -0.50
CA PRO A 94 9.45 7.19 -0.21
C PRO A 94 9.51 7.60 1.28
N ASN A 95 10.71 7.65 1.84
CA ASN A 95 10.91 8.04 3.25
C ASN A 95 10.38 9.44 3.57
N THR A 96 10.32 10.31 2.56
CA THR A 96 9.80 11.67 2.69
C THR A 96 8.87 11.94 1.51
N LEU A 97 7.64 12.36 1.81
CA LEU A 97 6.69 12.86 0.83
C LEU A 97 6.78 14.40 0.79
N SER A 98 7.00 14.94 -0.40
CA SER A 98 7.09 16.39 -0.62
C SER A 98 5.78 16.92 -1.18
N PHE A 99 5.09 17.74 -0.37
CA PHE A 99 3.83 18.38 -0.75
C PHE A 99 4.11 19.82 -1.14
N GLU A 100 4.15 20.12 -2.44
CA GLU A 100 4.50 21.43 -2.96
C GLU A 100 3.50 21.92 -4.02
N GLY A 101 3.43 23.24 -4.21
CA GLY A 101 2.74 23.89 -5.32
C GLY A 101 1.34 23.32 -5.57
N HIS A 102 1.16 22.66 -6.70
CA HIS A 102 -0.13 22.14 -7.15
C HIS A 102 -0.76 21.14 -6.16
N ALA A 103 0.03 20.31 -5.50
CA ALA A 103 -0.50 19.36 -4.52
C ALA A 103 -1.15 20.06 -3.34
N ILE A 104 -0.49 21.09 -2.77
CA ILE A 104 -1.04 21.91 -1.66
C ILE A 104 -2.30 22.63 -2.11
N GLU A 105 -2.29 23.21 -3.31
CA GLU A 105 -3.46 23.89 -3.87
C GLU A 105 -4.66 22.93 -4.00
N GLN A 106 -4.45 21.71 -4.52
CA GLN A 106 -5.49 20.71 -4.66
C GLN A 106 -6.00 20.21 -3.31
N MET A 107 -5.10 20.04 -2.34
CA MET A 107 -5.47 19.69 -0.97
C MET A 107 -6.38 20.75 -0.35
N GLY A 108 -6.03 22.03 -0.50
CA GLY A 108 -6.85 23.14 -0.01
C GLY A 108 -8.25 23.16 -0.67
N LYS A 109 -8.31 23.04 -2.00
CA LYS A 109 -9.59 23.01 -2.74
C LYS A 109 -10.47 21.81 -2.36
N ARG A 110 -9.87 20.67 -2.03
CA ARG A 110 -10.58 19.42 -1.71
C ARG A 110 -10.74 19.19 -0.21
N GLN A 111 -10.28 20.12 0.61
CA GLN A 111 -10.31 20.05 2.08
C GLN A 111 -9.65 18.77 2.60
N ILE A 112 -8.50 18.40 2.03
CA ILE A 112 -7.70 17.26 2.44
C ILE A 112 -6.53 17.76 3.30
N SER A 113 -6.45 17.30 4.54
CA SER A 113 -5.31 17.57 5.42
C SER A 113 -4.09 16.72 5.06
N LEU A 114 -2.91 17.12 5.53
CA LEU A 114 -1.67 16.33 5.41
C LEU A 114 -1.83 14.93 6.02
N ALA A 115 -2.48 14.83 7.18
CA ALA A 115 -2.73 13.55 7.82
C ALA A 115 -3.61 12.63 6.94
N GLN A 116 -4.65 13.17 6.34
CA GLN A 116 -5.51 12.41 5.41
C GLN A 116 -4.78 12.01 4.13
N ALA A 117 -3.93 12.87 3.59
CA ALA A 117 -3.12 12.53 2.41
C ALA A 117 -2.14 11.40 2.70
N ASN A 118 -1.47 11.42 3.86
CA ASN A 118 -0.61 10.33 4.30
C ASN A 118 -1.41 9.05 4.54
N GLU A 119 -2.56 9.12 5.19
CA GLU A 119 -3.46 7.98 5.40
C GLU A 119 -3.87 7.31 4.07
N ILE A 120 -4.20 8.11 3.04
CA ILE A 120 -4.51 7.60 1.70
C ILE A 120 -3.31 6.83 1.11
N ALA A 121 -2.10 7.34 1.26
CA ALA A 121 -0.90 6.68 0.76
C ALA A 121 -0.58 5.38 1.51
N GLU A 122 -0.64 5.41 2.84
CA GLU A 122 -0.29 4.29 3.71
C GLU A 122 -1.28 3.12 3.62
N HIS A 123 -2.57 3.44 3.39
CA HIS A 123 -3.64 2.44 3.26
C HIS A 123 -4.00 2.14 1.80
N ALA A 124 -3.06 2.36 0.87
CA ALA A 124 -3.31 2.05 -0.53
C ALA A 124 -3.50 0.54 -0.74
N ILE A 125 -4.59 0.19 -1.38
CA ILE A 125 -4.96 -1.19 -1.74
C ILE A 125 -4.10 -1.65 -2.92
N LEU A 126 -3.92 -0.77 -3.90
CA LEU A 126 -3.19 -1.01 -5.13
C LEU A 126 -2.65 0.32 -5.67
N ALA A 127 -1.66 0.25 -6.56
CA ALA A 127 -1.18 1.42 -7.28
C ALA A 127 -1.35 1.24 -8.79
N ILE A 128 -1.54 2.36 -9.50
CA ILE A 128 -1.49 2.40 -10.96
C ILE A 128 -0.16 3.04 -11.36
N SER A 129 0.69 2.24 -11.95
CA SER A 129 1.97 2.69 -12.51
C SER A 129 1.71 3.49 -13.79
N GLN A 130 2.22 4.70 -13.85
CA GLN A 130 2.01 5.66 -14.95
C GLN A 130 3.35 6.18 -15.47
N ARG A 131 3.33 6.77 -16.66
CA ARG A 131 4.51 7.40 -17.27
C ARG A 131 5.75 6.51 -17.25
N ASN A 132 5.61 5.27 -17.68
CA ASN A 132 6.68 4.27 -17.68
C ASN A 132 7.32 4.03 -16.28
N GLY A 133 6.49 4.07 -15.24
CA GLY A 133 6.94 3.79 -13.87
C GLY A 133 7.49 4.99 -13.10
N THR A 134 7.56 6.18 -13.72
CA THR A 134 8.11 7.37 -13.04
C THR A 134 7.14 8.00 -12.04
N GLN A 135 5.87 7.59 -12.04
CA GLN A 135 4.90 7.96 -11.03
C GLN A 135 3.89 6.84 -10.79
N HIS A 136 3.32 6.83 -9.60
CA HIS A 136 2.31 5.87 -9.19
C HIS A 136 1.11 6.59 -8.59
N ALA A 137 -0.08 6.23 -9.03
CA ALA A 137 -1.33 6.66 -8.41
C ALA A 137 -1.75 5.58 -7.41
N TYR A 138 -1.62 5.86 -6.13
CA TYR A 138 -2.00 4.99 -5.02
C TYR A 138 -3.47 5.18 -4.72
N TYR A 139 -4.24 4.10 -4.69
CA TYR A 139 -5.67 4.10 -4.41
C TYR A 139 -5.96 3.41 -3.09
N SER A 140 -6.68 4.12 -2.22
CA SER A 140 -7.27 3.58 -0.99
C SER A 140 -8.80 3.62 -1.08
N GLU A 141 -9.49 3.10 -0.08
CA GLU A 141 -10.96 3.20 -0.01
C GLU A 141 -11.49 4.63 0.08
N LYS A 142 -10.68 5.55 0.57
CA LYS A 142 -11.08 6.95 0.80
C LYS A 142 -10.72 7.88 -0.35
N GLY A 143 -9.58 7.64 -1.00
CA GLY A 143 -9.03 8.57 -1.96
C GLY A 143 -7.88 8.02 -2.76
N PHE A 144 -7.25 8.90 -3.51
CA PHE A 144 -6.04 8.58 -4.26
C PHE A 144 -4.98 9.66 -4.08
N ILE A 145 -3.73 9.26 -4.23
CA ILE A 145 -2.57 10.15 -4.21
C ILE A 145 -1.60 9.73 -5.31
N VAL A 146 -1.12 10.69 -6.08
CA VAL A 146 -0.11 10.46 -7.11
C VAL A 146 1.26 10.87 -6.58
N ILE A 147 2.15 9.89 -6.47
CA ILE A 147 3.51 10.06 -5.96
C ILE A 147 4.49 9.81 -7.10
N ARG A 148 5.43 10.73 -7.31
CA ARG A 148 6.52 10.57 -8.27
C ARG A 148 7.68 9.82 -7.63
N GLN A 149 8.59 9.35 -8.46
CA GLN A 149 9.75 8.56 -8.02
C GLN A 149 10.68 9.32 -7.05
N ASP A 150 10.71 10.65 -7.15
CA ASP A 150 11.47 11.53 -6.25
C ASP A 150 10.75 11.83 -4.91
N GLY A 151 9.57 11.25 -4.68
CA GLY A 151 8.76 11.49 -3.50
C GLY A 151 7.87 12.73 -3.58
N SER A 152 7.94 13.51 -4.67
CA SER A 152 7.04 14.65 -4.85
C SER A 152 5.62 14.21 -5.15
N ILE A 153 4.65 14.93 -4.57
CA ILE A 153 3.23 14.65 -4.76
C ILE A 153 2.72 15.40 -5.98
N GLY A 154 2.21 14.65 -6.96
CA GLY A 154 1.60 15.23 -8.15
C GLY A 154 0.20 15.77 -7.89
N THR A 155 -0.62 15.00 -7.20
CA THR A 155 -1.98 15.38 -6.80
C THR A 155 -2.50 14.44 -5.72
N VAL A 156 -3.54 14.89 -5.01
CA VAL A 156 -4.28 14.08 -4.04
C VAL A 156 -5.77 14.38 -4.18
N GLY A 157 -6.63 13.40 -3.97
CA GLY A 157 -8.07 13.59 -4.12
C GLY A 157 -8.91 12.53 -3.43
N TRP A 158 -10.15 12.88 -3.13
CA TRP A 158 -11.19 11.91 -2.80
C TRP A 158 -11.58 11.11 -4.04
N LEU A 159 -12.15 9.92 -3.84
CA LEU A 159 -12.64 9.12 -4.94
C LEU A 159 -13.88 9.79 -5.57
N ASP A 160 -13.76 10.13 -6.83
CA ASP A 160 -14.90 10.39 -7.70
C ASP A 160 -15.52 9.06 -8.19
N ASP A 161 -16.52 9.11 -9.04
CA ASP A 161 -17.18 7.91 -9.55
C ASP A 161 -16.23 7.00 -10.34
N ALA A 162 -15.27 7.57 -11.07
CA ALA A 162 -14.23 6.81 -11.75
C ALA A 162 -13.28 6.14 -10.75
N GLY A 163 -12.84 6.86 -9.73
CA GLY A 163 -12.02 6.33 -8.66
C GLY A 163 -12.70 5.21 -7.88
N LYS A 164 -13.99 5.33 -7.59
CA LYS A 164 -14.79 4.28 -6.95
C LYS A 164 -14.85 3.02 -7.80
N GLN A 165 -15.05 3.15 -9.12
CA GLN A 165 -15.03 2.00 -10.03
C GLN A 165 -13.67 1.30 -10.06
N ILE A 166 -12.57 2.05 -10.01
CA ILE A 166 -11.21 1.48 -9.93
C ILE A 166 -11.04 0.68 -8.65
N VAL A 167 -11.43 1.24 -7.50
CA VAL A 167 -11.34 0.54 -6.20
C VAL A 167 -12.25 -0.68 -6.16
N GLU A 168 -13.43 -0.60 -6.75
CA GLU A 168 -14.36 -1.73 -6.83
C GLU A 168 -13.77 -2.90 -7.63
N VAL A 169 -13.18 -2.63 -8.79
CA VAL A 169 -12.45 -3.65 -9.56
C VAL A 169 -11.33 -4.28 -8.73
N MET A 170 -10.55 -3.48 -8.00
CA MET A 170 -9.49 -4.00 -7.14
C MET A 170 -10.04 -4.97 -6.08
N LYS A 171 -11.14 -4.59 -5.40
CA LYS A 171 -11.81 -5.42 -4.39
C LYS A 171 -12.40 -6.71 -4.96
N GLN A 172 -13.00 -6.67 -6.14
CA GLN A 172 -13.54 -7.86 -6.82
C GLN A 172 -12.47 -8.92 -7.08
N HIS A 173 -11.22 -8.52 -7.27
CA HIS A 173 -10.09 -9.42 -7.47
C HIS A 173 -9.27 -9.68 -6.19
N GLY A 174 -9.80 -9.30 -5.02
CA GLY A 174 -9.22 -9.66 -3.71
C GLY A 174 -8.03 -8.79 -3.28
N PHE A 175 -8.02 -7.53 -3.68
CA PHE A 175 -7.11 -6.50 -3.20
C PHE A 175 -7.75 -5.65 -2.10
#